data_abb8ea6033ec04ac076131b589593d68
#
_entry.id   abb8ea6033ec04ac076131b589593d68
#
_cell.length_a   1.000
_cell.length_b   1.000
_cell.length_c   1.000
_cell.angle_alpha   90.00
_cell.angle_beta   90.00
_cell.angle_gamma   90.00
#
_symmetry.space_group_name_H-M   'P 1'
#
loop_
_entity.id
_entity.type
_entity.pdbx_description
1 polymer ?
#
loop_
_entity_poly.entity_id
_entity_poly.type
_entity_poly.pdbx_seq_one_letter_code
_entity_poly.pdbx_strand_id
1 'polypeptide(L)'
;GANSPGFAPDVTSYDYDAPINEYGQATEKYHLLRSVLQRYSDEKLPKLPKAPMPLISFPRVTLSEYAPLQCGIDSIAEGLHTFEEMNIGYGTMIYEVTLPATDKPAVLTMDAHDYAQVFIGGQLVGKLDRTKNEKSLQLPALYAPTKAIIIVEGMGRISFGRGIKDYKGIIGNITLTTENEVCTINYQP
;
A
#
# COMPACT_ATOMS: atom_id res chain seq x y z
N GLY A 1 -8.81 2.12 0.77
CA GLY A 1 -8.26 3.09 1.72
C GLY A 1 -7.50 2.48 2.87
N ALA A 2 -7.11 3.30 3.78
CA ALA A 2 -6.52 2.88 5.05
C ALA A 2 -7.19 3.65 6.19
N ASN A 3 -7.05 3.16 7.43
CA ASN A 3 -7.58 3.83 8.61
C ASN A 3 -6.49 4.28 9.58
N SER A 4 -6.82 5.27 10.38
CA SER A 4 -6.06 5.74 11.52
C SER A 4 -6.67 5.15 12.81
N PRO A 5 -5.84 4.75 13.83
CA PRO A 5 -4.43 5.08 13.96
C PRO A 5 -3.44 4.04 13.37
N GLY A 6 -3.86 2.89 12.96
CA GLY A 6 -2.96 1.77 12.62
C GLY A 6 -2.36 1.81 11.22
N PHE A 7 -2.74 2.74 10.35
CA PHE A 7 -2.36 2.80 8.92
C PHE A 7 -2.59 1.47 8.18
N ALA A 8 -3.47 0.63 8.70
CA ALA A 8 -3.82 -0.64 8.09
C ALA A 8 -4.74 -0.43 6.89
N PRO A 9 -4.56 -1.21 5.81
CA PRO A 9 -5.51 -1.18 4.70
C PRO A 9 -6.91 -1.55 5.17
N ASP A 10 -7.90 -0.77 4.73
CA ASP A 10 -9.31 -1.06 4.99
C ASP A 10 -9.91 -1.88 3.86
N VAL A 11 -10.71 -2.85 4.22
CA VAL A 11 -11.66 -3.47 3.29
C VAL A 11 -12.72 -2.42 2.95
N THR A 12 -12.91 -2.13 1.67
CA THR A 12 -13.88 -1.13 1.22
C THR A 12 -15.30 -1.69 1.09
N SER A 13 -15.48 -2.97 1.40
CA SER A 13 -16.77 -3.61 1.43
C SER A 13 -17.50 -3.37 2.74
N TYR A 14 -18.80 -3.11 2.64
CA TYR A 14 -19.73 -3.06 3.77
C TYR A 14 -20.76 -4.21 3.72
N ASP A 15 -20.40 -5.29 3.05
CA ASP A 15 -21.26 -6.48 2.89
C ASP A 15 -21.21 -7.39 4.15
N TYR A 16 -21.34 -6.77 5.33
CA TYR A 16 -21.45 -7.47 6.61
C TYR A 16 -22.90 -7.91 6.84
N ASP A 17 -23.30 -9.03 6.25
CA ASP A 17 -24.69 -9.50 6.32
C ASP A 17 -25.69 -8.44 5.78
N ALA A 18 -25.30 -7.79 4.69
CA ALA A 18 -26.14 -6.78 4.04
C ALA A 18 -27.35 -7.43 3.35
N PRO A 19 -28.53 -6.75 3.33
CA PRO A 19 -29.68 -7.25 2.58
C PRO A 19 -29.45 -7.28 1.08
N ILE A 20 -28.57 -6.43 0.54
CA ILE A 20 -28.09 -6.46 -0.84
C ILE A 20 -26.58 -6.58 -0.79
N ASN A 21 -26.03 -7.61 -1.42
CA ASN A 21 -24.58 -7.84 -1.44
C ASN A 21 -23.83 -6.91 -2.43
N GLU A 22 -22.50 -6.94 -2.43
CA GLU A 22 -21.65 -6.06 -3.24
C GLU A 22 -21.90 -6.12 -4.74
N TYR A 23 -22.34 -7.26 -5.27
CA TYR A 23 -22.66 -7.42 -6.69
C TYR A 23 -24.16 -7.24 -7.02
N GLY A 24 -24.92 -6.63 -6.08
CA GLY A 24 -26.28 -6.18 -6.31
C GLY A 24 -27.35 -7.26 -6.22
N GLN A 25 -27.06 -8.43 -5.64
CA GLN A 25 -28.06 -9.47 -5.43
C GLN A 25 -28.73 -9.35 -4.07
N ALA A 26 -30.03 -9.59 -4.05
CA ALA A 26 -30.79 -9.70 -2.82
C ALA A 26 -30.41 -10.98 -2.06
N THR A 27 -30.11 -10.83 -0.78
CA THR A 27 -29.81 -11.94 0.14
C THR A 27 -31.09 -12.46 0.78
N GLU A 28 -30.98 -13.55 1.57
CA GLU A 28 -32.09 -14.04 2.38
C GLU A 28 -32.64 -12.96 3.31
N LYS A 29 -31.75 -12.18 3.92
CA LYS A 29 -32.11 -11.04 4.78
C LYS A 29 -32.98 -10.02 4.06
N TYR A 30 -32.69 -9.71 2.80
CA TYR A 30 -33.54 -8.85 1.98
C TYR A 30 -34.97 -9.38 1.88
N HIS A 31 -35.12 -10.67 1.59
CA HIS A 31 -36.45 -11.29 1.44
C HIS A 31 -37.20 -11.31 2.77
N LEU A 32 -36.53 -11.58 3.87
CA LEU A 32 -37.14 -11.53 5.22
C LEU A 32 -37.61 -10.11 5.56
N LEU A 33 -36.74 -9.11 5.39
CA LEU A 33 -37.11 -7.71 5.63
C LEU A 33 -38.29 -7.28 4.73
N ARG A 34 -38.23 -7.62 3.46
CA ARG A 34 -39.31 -7.34 2.51
C ARG A 34 -40.65 -7.95 2.94
N SER A 35 -40.63 -9.17 3.44
CA SER A 35 -41.85 -9.81 3.92
C SER A 35 -42.44 -9.11 5.14
N VAL A 36 -41.60 -8.58 6.03
CA VAL A 36 -42.03 -7.76 7.17
C VAL A 36 -42.64 -6.45 6.69
N LEU A 37 -41.92 -5.73 5.82
CA LEU A 37 -42.36 -4.41 5.30
C LEU A 37 -43.73 -4.54 4.59
N GLN A 38 -43.95 -5.61 3.83
CA GLN A 38 -45.23 -5.82 3.14
C GLN A 38 -46.43 -5.94 4.10
N ARG A 39 -46.20 -6.40 5.35
CA ARG A 39 -47.30 -6.49 6.35
C ARG A 39 -47.76 -5.13 6.86
N TYR A 40 -46.89 -4.10 6.76
CA TYR A 40 -47.14 -2.75 7.24
C TYR A 40 -47.30 -1.73 6.10
N SER A 41 -47.32 -2.18 4.86
CA SER A 41 -47.53 -1.35 3.68
C SER A 41 -48.93 -1.59 3.12
N ASP A 42 -49.67 -0.50 2.90
CA ASP A 42 -51.00 -0.56 2.27
C ASP A 42 -50.89 -0.88 0.77
N GLU A 43 -49.72 -0.63 0.19
CA GLU A 43 -49.48 -0.90 -1.23
C GLU A 43 -48.56 -2.13 -1.41
N LYS A 44 -48.73 -2.77 -2.57
CA LYS A 44 -47.85 -3.89 -2.93
C LYS A 44 -46.44 -3.36 -3.24
N LEU A 45 -45.43 -3.85 -2.53
CA LEU A 45 -44.06 -3.49 -2.78
C LEU A 45 -43.64 -3.83 -4.24
N PRO A 46 -42.80 -2.95 -4.88
CA PRO A 46 -42.38 -3.16 -6.26
C PRO A 46 -41.65 -4.51 -6.45
N LYS A 47 -41.71 -5.08 -7.65
CA LYS A 47 -40.99 -6.31 -7.96
C LYS A 47 -39.48 -6.08 -7.81
N LEU A 48 -38.81 -7.13 -7.29
CA LEU A 48 -37.35 -7.13 -7.27
C LEU A 48 -36.80 -7.07 -8.70
N PRO A 49 -35.92 -6.14 -9.02
CA PRO A 49 -35.26 -6.08 -10.32
C PRO A 49 -34.38 -7.32 -10.53
N LYS A 50 -34.12 -7.67 -11.77
CA LYS A 50 -33.17 -8.74 -12.09
C LYS A 50 -31.76 -8.31 -11.62
N ALA A 51 -30.97 -9.28 -11.15
CA ALA A 51 -29.57 -9.03 -10.84
C ALA A 51 -28.85 -8.44 -12.08
N PRO A 52 -28.05 -7.39 -11.90
CA PRO A 52 -27.48 -6.65 -13.03
C PRO A 52 -26.50 -7.47 -13.87
N MET A 53 -25.79 -8.40 -13.25
CA MET A 53 -24.81 -9.24 -13.94
C MET A 53 -24.80 -10.67 -13.40
N PRO A 54 -24.62 -11.68 -14.26
CA PRO A 54 -24.43 -13.05 -13.81
C PRO A 54 -23.05 -13.21 -13.16
N LEU A 55 -22.95 -14.05 -12.14
CA LEU A 55 -21.69 -14.52 -11.61
C LEU A 55 -21.09 -15.55 -12.57
N ILE A 56 -19.77 -15.42 -12.80
CA ILE A 56 -19.00 -16.41 -13.56
C ILE A 56 -17.94 -17.03 -12.64
N SER A 57 -17.65 -18.30 -12.88
CA SER A 57 -16.57 -19.00 -12.21
C SER A 57 -15.35 -19.02 -13.13
N PHE A 58 -14.20 -18.54 -12.63
CA PHE A 58 -12.95 -18.67 -13.36
C PHE A 58 -12.23 -19.97 -13.00
N PRO A 59 -11.72 -20.70 -13.99
CA PRO A 59 -10.84 -21.83 -13.71
C PRO A 59 -9.51 -21.33 -13.12
N ARG A 60 -8.71 -22.26 -12.60
CA ARG A 60 -7.34 -21.95 -12.22
C ARG A 60 -6.55 -21.48 -13.44
N VAL A 61 -5.96 -20.31 -13.34
CA VAL A 61 -5.12 -19.72 -14.40
C VAL A 61 -3.66 -19.82 -13.99
N THR A 62 -2.81 -20.26 -14.91
CA THR A 62 -1.36 -20.22 -14.74
C THR A 62 -0.84 -18.94 -15.42
N LEU A 63 -0.19 -18.07 -14.65
CA LEU A 63 0.47 -16.89 -15.20
C LEU A 63 1.77 -17.34 -15.86
N SER A 64 1.93 -17.05 -17.15
CA SER A 64 3.10 -17.43 -17.97
C SER A 64 3.94 -16.25 -18.45
N GLU A 65 3.44 -15.04 -18.24
CA GLU A 65 4.10 -13.81 -18.69
C GLU A 65 4.23 -12.84 -17.53
N TYR A 66 5.30 -12.05 -17.54
CA TYR A 66 5.52 -10.97 -16.58
C TYR A 66 6.19 -9.78 -17.26
N ALA A 67 5.98 -8.59 -16.74
CA ALA A 67 6.72 -7.40 -17.09
C ALA A 67 7.49 -6.90 -15.86
N PRO A 68 8.76 -6.50 -15.99
CA PRO A 68 9.48 -5.85 -14.91
C PRO A 68 8.79 -4.55 -14.50
N LEU A 69 8.83 -4.21 -13.20
CA LEU A 69 8.19 -3.00 -12.67
C LEU A 69 8.71 -1.72 -13.35
N GLN A 70 9.98 -1.71 -13.75
CA GLN A 70 10.63 -0.59 -14.44
C GLN A 70 9.98 -0.26 -15.80
N CYS A 71 9.26 -1.19 -16.43
CA CYS A 71 8.54 -0.93 -17.67
C CYS A 71 7.32 0.00 -17.49
N GLY A 72 6.88 0.21 -16.25
CA GLY A 72 5.75 1.07 -15.90
C GLY A 72 6.14 2.40 -15.24
N ILE A 73 7.39 2.87 -15.43
CA ILE A 73 7.82 4.16 -14.87
C ILE A 73 7.26 5.28 -15.74
N ASP A 74 6.38 6.09 -15.16
CA ASP A 74 5.72 7.20 -15.84
C ASP A 74 6.50 8.52 -15.74
N SER A 75 7.25 8.72 -14.65
CA SER A 75 8.02 9.94 -14.40
C SER A 75 9.26 9.67 -13.56
N ILE A 76 10.29 10.50 -13.73
CA ILE A 76 11.55 10.44 -13.00
C ILE A 76 11.85 11.84 -12.44
N ALA A 77 12.27 11.91 -11.18
CA ALA A 77 12.75 13.12 -10.53
C ALA A 77 14.06 12.85 -9.78
N GLU A 78 14.86 13.89 -9.59
CA GLU A 78 16.05 13.81 -8.76
C GLU A 78 15.70 14.03 -7.28
N GLY A 79 16.35 13.29 -6.38
CA GLY A 79 16.16 13.39 -4.94
C GLY A 79 15.11 12.46 -4.37
N LEU A 80 14.87 12.59 -3.07
CA LEU A 80 13.86 11.85 -2.33
C LEU A 80 12.58 12.68 -2.28
N HIS A 81 11.57 12.27 -3.00
CA HIS A 81 10.27 12.93 -3.04
C HIS A 81 9.20 12.07 -2.38
N THR A 82 8.17 12.72 -1.84
CA THR A 82 6.93 12.08 -1.43
C THR A 82 6.02 11.85 -2.64
N PHE A 83 4.99 11.03 -2.49
CA PHE A 83 3.97 10.86 -3.53
C PHE A 83 3.27 12.18 -3.85
N GLU A 84 3.04 13.01 -2.84
CA GLU A 84 2.39 14.31 -2.98
C GLU A 84 3.21 15.28 -3.82
N GLU A 85 4.53 15.33 -3.61
CA GLU A 85 5.44 16.17 -4.40
C GLU A 85 5.53 15.72 -5.86
N MET A 86 5.40 14.42 -6.11
CA MET A 86 5.32 13.86 -7.45
C MET A 86 3.90 13.86 -8.03
N ASN A 87 2.93 14.42 -7.31
CA ASN A 87 1.51 14.44 -7.68
C ASN A 87 0.93 13.05 -7.94
N ILE A 88 1.36 12.05 -7.18
CA ILE A 88 0.92 10.65 -7.27
C ILE A 88 -0.17 10.40 -6.22
N GLY A 89 -1.36 10.00 -6.67
CA GLY A 89 -2.49 9.72 -5.77
C GLY A 89 -2.38 8.36 -5.06
N TYR A 90 -1.89 7.34 -5.77
CA TYR A 90 -1.76 5.96 -5.29
C TYR A 90 -0.74 5.23 -6.16
N GLY A 91 -0.25 4.09 -5.68
CA GLY A 91 0.66 3.23 -6.43
C GLY A 91 2.01 3.05 -5.74
N THR A 92 3.05 2.96 -6.54
CA THR A 92 4.40 2.58 -6.11
C THR A 92 5.40 3.65 -6.55
N MET A 93 6.33 4.01 -5.67
CA MET A 93 7.52 4.78 -6.02
C MET A 93 8.78 3.94 -5.86
N ILE A 94 9.73 4.16 -6.78
CA ILE A 94 11.04 3.53 -6.76
C ILE A 94 12.07 4.61 -6.45
N TYR A 95 12.78 4.44 -5.34
CA TYR A 95 13.88 5.30 -4.94
C TYR A 95 15.19 4.60 -5.22
N GLU A 96 16.08 5.30 -5.91
CA GLU A 96 17.43 4.84 -6.16
C GLU A 96 18.39 5.69 -5.32
N VAL A 97 19.10 5.06 -4.40
CA VAL A 97 20.02 5.73 -3.50
C VAL A 97 21.39 5.05 -3.51
N THR A 98 22.44 5.84 -3.32
CA THR A 98 23.78 5.29 -3.13
C THR A 98 24.12 5.32 -1.64
N LEU A 99 24.23 4.12 -1.06
CA LEU A 99 24.70 3.94 0.30
C LEU A 99 26.24 4.06 0.33
N PRO A 100 26.82 4.79 1.27
CA PRO A 100 28.28 4.88 1.41
C PRO A 100 28.87 3.53 1.80
N ALA A 101 30.16 3.37 1.55
CA ALA A 101 30.91 2.21 2.04
C ALA A 101 30.90 2.21 3.58
N THR A 102 30.81 1.00 4.15
CA THR A 102 30.96 0.78 5.60
C THR A 102 31.90 -0.38 5.83
N ASP A 103 32.79 -0.29 6.77
CA ASP A 103 33.74 -1.35 7.16
C ASP A 103 33.09 -2.37 8.13
N LYS A 104 31.92 -2.04 8.65
CA LYS A 104 31.13 -2.82 9.61
C LYS A 104 29.68 -2.94 9.19
N PRO A 105 28.91 -3.89 9.75
CA PRO A 105 27.46 -3.93 9.62
C PRO A 105 26.83 -2.60 10.01
N ALA A 106 25.78 -2.19 9.30
CA ALA A 106 25.12 -0.93 9.47
C ALA A 106 23.60 -1.11 9.60
N VAL A 107 22.95 -0.10 10.19
CA VAL A 107 21.49 -0.02 10.28
C VAL A 107 21.00 1.02 9.28
N LEU A 108 20.24 0.59 8.30
CA LEU A 108 19.50 1.47 7.39
C LEU A 108 18.18 1.85 8.03
N THR A 109 17.94 3.15 8.22
CA THR A 109 16.69 3.64 8.83
C THR A 109 16.00 4.63 7.90
N MET A 110 14.68 4.49 7.75
CA MET A 110 13.82 5.38 6.99
C MET A 110 12.38 5.31 7.50
N ASP A 111 11.61 6.35 7.30
CA ASP A 111 10.17 6.37 7.57
C ASP A 111 9.40 6.15 6.26
N ALA A 112 9.12 4.88 5.96
CA ALA A 112 8.43 4.50 4.75
C ALA A 112 6.92 4.41 4.97
N HIS A 113 6.15 5.11 4.17
CA HIS A 113 4.69 5.12 4.17
C HIS A 113 4.16 4.51 2.87
N ASP A 114 3.70 3.22 2.82
CA ASP A 114 3.39 2.38 4.00
C ASP A 114 4.20 1.08 4.03
N TYR A 115 4.62 0.56 2.87
CA TYR A 115 5.34 -0.71 2.76
C TYR A 115 6.55 -0.55 1.85
N ALA A 116 7.73 -0.81 2.37
CA ALA A 116 8.97 -0.71 1.61
C ALA A 116 9.67 -2.05 1.45
N GLN A 117 10.25 -2.26 0.28
CA GLN A 117 11.15 -3.36 -0.05
C GLN A 117 12.50 -2.79 -0.46
N VAL A 118 13.58 -3.27 0.13
CA VAL A 118 14.94 -2.78 -0.13
C VAL A 118 15.74 -3.87 -0.86
N PHE A 119 16.32 -3.48 -1.99
CA PHE A 119 17.13 -4.36 -2.84
C PHE A 119 18.55 -3.81 -2.97
N ILE A 120 19.53 -4.70 -2.87
CA ILE A 120 20.95 -4.43 -3.14
C ILE A 120 21.46 -5.51 -4.10
N GLY A 121 22.09 -5.09 -5.20
CA GLY A 121 22.58 -6.02 -6.22
C GLY A 121 21.48 -6.91 -6.81
N GLY A 122 20.25 -6.43 -6.87
CA GLY A 122 19.08 -7.19 -7.32
C GLY A 122 18.52 -8.19 -6.31
N GLN A 123 19.10 -8.29 -5.11
CA GLN A 123 18.63 -9.16 -4.04
C GLN A 123 17.82 -8.39 -3.02
N LEU A 124 16.65 -8.93 -2.62
CA LEU A 124 15.85 -8.39 -1.53
C LEU A 124 16.60 -8.57 -0.20
N VAL A 125 17.04 -7.47 0.40
CA VAL A 125 17.77 -7.47 1.69
C VAL A 125 16.85 -7.26 2.88
N GLY A 126 15.67 -6.70 2.68
CA GLY A 126 14.68 -6.57 3.73
C GLY A 126 13.45 -5.77 3.30
N LYS A 127 12.52 -5.67 4.21
CA LYS A 127 11.26 -4.93 4.04
C LYS A 127 10.88 -4.22 5.32
N LEU A 128 10.14 -3.13 5.19
CA LEU A 128 9.59 -2.34 6.28
C LEU A 128 8.08 -2.25 6.12
N ASP A 129 7.36 -2.60 7.16
CA ASP A 129 5.90 -2.57 7.23
C ASP A 129 5.47 -1.56 8.28
N ARG A 130 4.88 -0.46 7.84
CA ARG A 130 4.43 0.62 8.73
C ARG A 130 3.41 0.15 9.75
N THR A 131 2.56 -0.82 9.41
CA THR A 131 1.56 -1.37 10.35
C THR A 131 2.21 -2.04 11.56
N LYS A 132 3.48 -2.47 11.40
CA LYS A 132 4.31 -3.07 12.46
C LYS A 132 5.28 -2.08 13.09
N ASN A 133 5.23 -0.80 12.67
CA ASN A 133 6.18 0.24 13.09
C ASN A 133 7.65 -0.12 12.74
N GLU A 134 7.86 -0.84 11.64
CA GLU A 134 9.20 -1.20 11.17
C GLU A 134 9.81 0.00 10.42
N LYS A 135 10.95 0.50 10.91
CA LYS A 135 11.65 1.67 10.34
C LYS A 135 13.11 1.42 10.02
N SER A 136 13.65 0.26 10.38
CA SER A 136 15.07 -0.03 10.21
C SER A 136 15.35 -1.45 9.77
N LEU A 137 16.44 -1.59 9.00
CA LEU A 137 16.97 -2.87 8.50
C LEU A 137 18.44 -3.00 8.89
N GLN A 138 18.85 -4.21 9.27
CA GLN A 138 20.26 -4.55 9.44
C GLN A 138 20.86 -4.89 8.07
N LEU A 139 21.98 -4.22 7.73
CA LEU A 139 22.76 -4.49 6.54
C LEU A 139 24.13 -5.06 6.91
N PRO A 140 24.69 -5.94 6.09
CA PRO A 140 26.10 -6.32 6.24
C PRO A 140 27.01 -5.14 5.93
N ALA A 141 28.30 -5.28 6.20
CA ALA A 141 29.29 -4.28 5.78
C ALA A 141 29.25 -4.07 4.26
N LEU A 142 29.32 -2.81 3.84
CA LEU A 142 29.34 -2.39 2.44
C LEU A 142 30.76 -1.91 2.10
N TYR A 143 31.57 -2.74 1.46
CA TYR A 143 32.98 -2.46 1.21
C TYR A 143 33.25 -1.43 0.09
N ALA A 144 32.18 -0.95 -0.57
CA ALA A 144 32.23 0.12 -1.55
C ALA A 144 30.89 0.86 -1.56
N PRO A 145 30.82 2.11 -2.10
CA PRO A 145 29.55 2.78 -2.36
C PRO A 145 28.61 1.86 -3.13
N THR A 146 27.43 1.62 -2.61
CA THR A 146 26.54 0.57 -3.08
C THR A 146 25.17 1.13 -3.43
N LYS A 147 24.70 0.85 -4.66
CA LYS A 147 23.37 1.23 -5.10
C LYS A 147 22.32 0.38 -4.39
N ALA A 148 21.37 1.02 -3.76
CA ALA A 148 20.16 0.40 -3.23
C ALA A 148 18.93 0.90 -4.00
N ILE A 149 18.03 -0.03 -4.28
CA ILE A 149 16.70 0.24 -4.85
C ILE A 149 15.69 0.03 -3.73
N ILE A 150 14.90 1.05 -3.44
CA ILE A 150 13.85 1.00 -2.43
C ILE A 150 12.51 1.18 -3.15
N ILE A 151 11.67 0.16 -3.08
CA ILE A 151 10.33 0.17 -3.68
C ILE A 151 9.35 0.42 -2.56
N VAL A 152 8.61 1.54 -2.62
CA VAL A 152 7.61 1.91 -1.62
C VAL A 152 6.23 1.87 -2.21
N GLU A 153 5.38 1.06 -1.64
CA GLU A 153 3.95 0.96 -1.95
C GLU A 153 3.15 1.79 -0.95
N GLY A 154 2.36 2.75 -1.47
CA GLY A 154 1.46 3.57 -0.67
C GLY A 154 0.11 2.89 -0.50
N MET A 155 0.04 1.87 0.31
CA MET A 155 -1.06 0.90 0.52
C MET A 155 -2.48 1.47 0.48
N GLY A 156 -2.68 2.71 0.86
CA GLY A 156 -3.97 3.38 0.78
C GLY A 156 -4.00 4.69 1.55
N ARG A 157 -4.78 5.63 1.06
CA ARG A 157 -4.95 6.93 1.71
C ARG A 157 -5.85 6.81 2.93
N ILE A 158 -5.50 7.52 4.00
CA ILE A 158 -6.34 7.61 5.19
C ILE A 158 -7.67 8.24 4.81
N SER A 159 -8.78 7.56 5.12
CA SER A 159 -10.13 7.98 4.73
C SER A 159 -10.76 8.96 5.72
N PHE A 160 -10.36 8.92 7.00
CA PHE A 160 -10.90 9.79 8.05
C PHE A 160 -9.99 9.87 9.27
N GLY A 161 -10.26 10.81 10.16
CA GLY A 161 -9.59 10.96 11.45
C GLY A 161 -8.36 11.86 11.39
N ARG A 162 -7.55 11.82 12.46
CA ARG A 162 -6.41 12.75 12.64
C ARG A 162 -5.28 12.53 11.64
N GLY A 163 -5.17 11.32 11.09
CA GLY A 163 -4.14 10.96 10.12
C GLY A 163 -4.46 11.31 8.67
N ILE A 164 -5.54 12.05 8.38
CA ILE A 164 -6.00 12.32 7.00
C ILE A 164 -4.97 13.08 6.14
N LYS A 165 -4.03 13.81 6.77
CA LYS A 165 -2.91 14.48 6.08
C LYS A 165 -1.65 13.61 6.06
N ASP A 166 -1.80 12.33 5.86
CA ASP A 166 -0.72 11.37 5.81
C ASP A 166 -0.05 11.39 4.43
N TYR A 167 1.22 11.79 4.37
CA TYR A 167 2.01 11.76 3.14
C TYR A 167 2.55 10.36 2.89
N LYS A 168 2.70 10.00 1.60
CA LYS A 168 3.16 8.68 1.16
C LYS A 168 4.57 8.75 0.55
N GLY A 169 5.24 7.60 0.52
CA GLY A 169 6.62 7.50 0.08
C GLY A 169 7.59 7.43 1.25
N ILE A 170 8.82 7.88 1.05
CA ILE A 170 9.81 8.02 2.13
C ILE A 170 9.66 9.42 2.71
N ILE A 171 9.40 9.50 4.01
CA ILE A 171 9.20 10.77 4.70
C ILE A 171 10.48 11.17 5.39
N GLY A 172 11.04 12.31 4.95
CA GLY A 172 12.31 12.83 5.46
C GLY A 172 13.53 12.07 4.95
N ASN A 173 14.52 11.92 5.80
CA ASN A 173 15.84 11.40 5.42
C ASN A 173 15.94 9.88 5.56
N ILE A 174 16.79 9.27 4.73
CA ILE A 174 17.32 7.94 4.94
C ILE A 174 18.64 8.07 5.71
N THR A 175 18.84 7.26 6.73
CA THR A 175 20.10 7.24 7.49
C THR A 175 20.74 5.85 7.45
N LEU A 176 22.07 5.83 7.37
CA LEU A 176 22.88 4.62 7.52
C LEU A 176 23.78 4.81 8.74
N THR A 177 23.55 4.02 9.77
CA THR A 177 24.23 4.11 11.06
C THR A 177 25.12 2.89 11.28
N THR A 178 26.39 3.13 11.56
CA THR A 178 27.34 2.14 12.10
C THR A 178 27.57 2.40 13.58
N GLU A 179 28.43 1.59 14.23
CA GLU A 179 28.82 1.85 15.65
C GLU A 179 29.44 3.22 15.88
N ASN A 180 30.09 3.79 14.86
CA ASN A 180 30.93 4.99 14.98
C ASN A 180 30.38 6.21 14.22
N GLU A 181 29.54 6.01 13.23
CA GLU A 181 29.13 7.06 12.31
C GLU A 181 27.64 6.96 11.93
N VAL A 182 27.05 8.13 11.67
CA VAL A 182 25.73 8.26 11.06
C VAL A 182 25.88 9.03 9.75
N CYS A 183 25.59 8.37 8.66
CA CYS A 183 25.49 9.00 7.34
C CYS A 183 24.03 9.28 7.01
N THR A 184 23.72 10.52 6.64
CA THR A 184 22.38 10.92 6.23
C THR A 184 22.34 11.09 4.72
N ILE A 185 21.39 10.41 4.07
CA ILE A 185 21.02 10.64 2.69
C ILE A 185 19.91 11.68 2.73
N ASN A 186 20.24 12.91 2.41
CA ASN A 186 19.35 14.04 2.57
C ASN A 186 18.21 13.99 1.56
N TYR A 187 17.02 14.29 2.05
CA TYR A 187 15.94 14.78 1.25
C TYR A 187 16.33 16.13 0.66
N GLN A 188 16.34 16.22 -0.66
CA GLN A 188 16.45 17.50 -1.37
C GLN A 188 15.09 17.82 -1.95
N PRO A 189 14.39 18.83 -1.41
CA PRO A 189 13.10 19.26 -1.96
C PRO A 189 13.26 19.87 -3.34
#